data_67dbdb0f2cd013a729e5d5a4b87b24b4
#
_entry.id   67dbdb0f2cd013a729e5d5a4b87b24b4
#
_cell.length_a   1.000
_cell.length_b   1.000
_cell.length_c   1.000
_cell.angle_alpha   90.00
_cell.angle_beta   90.00
_cell.angle_gamma   90.00
#
_symmetry.space_group_name_H-M   'P 1'
#
loop_
_entity.id
_entity.type
_entity.pdbx_description
1 polymer ?
#
loop_
_entity_poly.entity_id
_entity_poly.type
_entity_poly.pdbx_seq_one_letter_code
_entity_poly.pdbx_strand_id
1 'polypeptide(L)'
;MKIGIIDSGIGGLDLLNKIINKYPNNEYLYLCDNLNVPYGIKTKKEVEKYIVNILNYLEKKHINLLIVACNTMSCFMDKLKSLYSYPIYTILDYNVKILNEKYQYDKVAIIATSLTIRSEMYLYKTNNIDIQFINGSYLTKLIEEDDETLIDKEINSLIKQINKDNKAILLGCTHYGLYKNNFISKCYSKIFVEGSKELIYDLPLKNFESKHKLEIYLTKYNKEYISLIKKHLNYNFIIHNITL
;
A
#
# COMPACT_ATOMS: atom_id res chain seq x y z
N MET A 1 -8.20 -19.31 -6.58
CA MET A 1 -7.33 -18.50 -7.45
C MET A 1 -6.05 -18.18 -6.70
N LYS A 2 -4.95 -17.99 -7.42
CA LYS A 2 -3.66 -17.56 -6.85
C LYS A 2 -3.46 -16.08 -7.06
N ILE A 3 -3.42 -15.32 -5.97
CA ILE A 3 -3.45 -13.86 -5.97
C ILE A 3 -2.08 -13.37 -5.51
N GLY A 4 -1.40 -12.61 -6.38
CA GLY A 4 -0.20 -11.88 -6.02
C GLY A 4 -0.54 -10.55 -5.35
N ILE A 5 0.13 -10.22 -4.25
CA ILE A 5 0.04 -8.91 -3.59
C ILE A 5 1.46 -8.44 -3.35
N ILE A 6 1.78 -7.25 -3.79
CA ILE A 6 3.13 -6.69 -3.62
C ILE A 6 3.12 -5.38 -2.85
N ASP A 7 4.13 -5.25 -1.99
CA ASP A 7 4.44 -4.02 -1.27
C ASP A 7 5.96 -3.87 -1.10
N SER A 8 6.43 -2.68 -0.79
CA SER A 8 7.85 -2.47 -0.46
C SER A 8 8.22 -3.02 0.92
N GLY A 9 7.24 -3.11 1.83
CA GLY A 9 7.43 -3.49 3.23
C GLY A 9 6.22 -4.18 3.83
N ILE A 10 5.99 -3.93 5.14
CA ILE A 10 4.85 -4.47 5.89
C ILE A 10 3.55 -3.73 5.64
N GLY A 11 3.60 -2.54 5.03
CA GLY A 11 2.43 -1.65 4.90
C GLY A 11 1.22 -2.31 4.24
N GLY A 12 1.45 -3.17 3.23
CA GLY A 12 0.40 -3.87 2.52
C GLY A 12 -0.34 -4.95 3.33
N LEU A 13 0.13 -5.29 4.55
CA LEU A 13 -0.49 -6.33 5.38
C LEU A 13 -1.92 -5.96 5.84
N ASP A 14 -2.21 -4.67 6.03
CA ASP A 14 -3.58 -4.22 6.33
C ASP A 14 -4.54 -4.55 5.18
N LEU A 15 -4.13 -4.27 3.94
CA LEU A 15 -4.91 -4.62 2.75
C LEU A 15 -5.02 -6.14 2.58
N LEU A 16 -3.94 -6.88 2.79
CA LEU A 16 -3.93 -8.35 2.75
C LEU A 16 -4.92 -8.95 3.74
N ASN A 17 -4.91 -8.50 5.02
CA ASN A 17 -5.87 -8.94 6.03
C ASN A 17 -7.32 -8.71 5.57
N LYS A 18 -7.63 -7.52 5.04
CA LYS A 18 -8.97 -7.17 4.54
C LYS A 18 -9.40 -8.06 3.38
N ILE A 19 -8.49 -8.38 2.45
CA ILE A 19 -8.77 -9.25 1.30
C ILE A 19 -9.01 -10.68 1.76
N ILE A 20 -8.17 -11.24 2.62
CA ILE A 20 -8.34 -12.61 3.14
C ILE A 20 -9.64 -12.72 3.95
N ASN A 21 -9.97 -11.73 4.77
CA ASN A 21 -11.23 -11.70 5.52
C ASN A 21 -12.46 -11.79 4.61
N LYS A 22 -12.43 -11.12 3.46
CA LYS A 22 -13.56 -11.13 2.51
C LYS A 22 -13.56 -12.36 1.61
N TYR A 23 -12.38 -12.86 1.23
CA TYR A 23 -12.20 -13.96 0.28
C TYR A 23 -11.28 -15.06 0.87
N PRO A 24 -11.65 -15.71 1.96
CA PRO A 24 -10.76 -16.57 2.74
C PRO A 24 -10.22 -17.79 1.99
N ASN A 25 -10.89 -18.24 0.93
CA ASN A 25 -10.64 -19.53 0.29
C ASN A 25 -9.86 -19.38 -1.04
N ASN A 26 -8.83 -18.56 -1.04
CA ASN A 26 -7.92 -18.40 -2.16
C ASN A 26 -6.46 -18.65 -1.74
N GLU A 27 -5.57 -18.75 -2.71
CA GLU A 27 -4.13 -18.81 -2.47
C GLU A 27 -3.56 -17.39 -2.58
N TYR A 28 -2.80 -16.98 -1.58
CA TYR A 28 -2.20 -15.65 -1.50
C TYR A 28 -0.69 -15.74 -1.50
N LEU A 29 -0.08 -14.97 -2.38
CA LEU A 29 1.36 -14.74 -2.44
C LEU A 29 1.60 -13.26 -2.12
N TYR A 30 2.08 -12.97 -0.92
CA TYR A 30 2.51 -11.62 -0.56
C TYR A 30 4.01 -11.48 -0.75
N LEU A 31 4.44 -10.58 -1.64
CA LEU A 31 5.85 -10.30 -1.86
C LEU A 31 6.21 -8.94 -1.27
N CYS A 32 7.13 -8.97 -0.33
CA CYS A 32 7.65 -7.82 0.39
C CYS A 32 9.13 -7.63 0.03
N ASP A 33 9.47 -6.51 -0.60
CA ASP A 33 10.87 -6.19 -0.92
C ASP A 33 11.57 -5.49 0.25
N ASN A 34 11.65 -6.20 1.37
CA ASN A 34 12.20 -5.69 2.62
C ASN A 34 13.73 -5.43 2.59
N LEU A 35 14.42 -5.85 1.55
CA LEU A 35 15.82 -5.48 1.32
C LEU A 35 15.96 -4.00 0.94
N ASN A 36 15.01 -3.48 0.17
CA ASN A 36 15.07 -2.16 -0.44
C ASN A 36 14.11 -1.14 0.19
N VAL A 37 13.28 -1.54 1.16
CA VAL A 37 12.36 -0.65 1.89
C VAL A 37 13.13 0.43 2.66
N PRO A 38 12.60 1.66 2.77
CA PRO A 38 11.36 2.17 2.18
C PRO A 38 11.56 2.74 0.75
N TYR A 39 10.65 2.43 -0.16
CA TYR A 39 10.71 2.92 -1.55
C TYR A 39 10.51 4.43 -1.66
N GLY A 40 9.78 5.01 -0.74
CA GLY A 40 9.38 6.42 -0.78
C GLY A 40 10.51 7.45 -0.77
N ILE A 41 11.72 7.05 -0.38
CA ILE A 41 12.93 7.90 -0.34
C ILE A 41 13.93 7.57 -1.45
N LYS A 42 13.65 6.54 -2.27
CA LYS A 42 14.50 6.13 -3.39
C LYS A 42 14.33 7.05 -4.59
N THR A 43 15.19 6.84 -5.60
CA THR A 43 15.01 7.45 -6.90
C THR A 43 13.96 6.70 -7.72
N LYS A 44 13.33 7.39 -8.67
CA LYS A 44 12.40 6.77 -9.64
C LYS A 44 13.04 5.56 -10.34
N LYS A 45 14.28 5.71 -10.83
CA LYS A 45 15.00 4.66 -11.57
C LYS A 45 15.23 3.40 -10.74
N GLU A 46 15.57 3.55 -9.46
CA GLU A 46 15.72 2.41 -8.55
C GLU A 46 14.40 1.67 -8.37
N VAL A 47 13.32 2.41 -8.08
CA VAL A 47 12.00 1.82 -7.85
C VAL A 47 11.46 1.14 -9.11
N GLU A 48 11.60 1.74 -10.28
CA GLU A 48 11.22 1.11 -11.56
C GLU A 48 11.99 -0.21 -11.78
N LYS A 49 13.29 -0.25 -11.49
CA LYS A 49 14.10 -1.49 -11.56
C LYS A 49 13.59 -2.56 -10.60
N TYR A 50 13.30 -2.20 -9.35
CA TYR A 50 12.79 -3.15 -8.35
C TYR A 50 11.43 -3.70 -8.76
N ILE A 51 10.52 -2.85 -9.25
CA ILE A 51 9.20 -3.28 -9.75
C ILE A 51 9.36 -4.29 -10.88
N VAL A 52 10.19 -4.02 -11.89
CA VAL A 52 10.41 -4.93 -13.03
C VAL A 52 10.94 -6.28 -12.55
N ASN A 53 11.90 -6.32 -11.62
CA ASN A 53 12.42 -7.56 -11.06
C ASN A 53 11.32 -8.36 -10.34
N ILE A 54 10.49 -7.68 -9.54
CA ILE A 54 9.34 -8.29 -8.83
C ILE A 54 8.35 -8.89 -9.84
N LEU A 55 7.96 -8.12 -10.86
CA LEU A 55 6.98 -8.56 -11.85
C LEU A 55 7.50 -9.77 -12.65
N ASN A 56 8.75 -9.75 -13.07
CA ASN A 56 9.39 -10.88 -13.77
C ASN A 56 9.47 -12.14 -12.88
N TYR A 57 9.67 -11.98 -11.57
CA TYR A 57 9.62 -13.08 -10.63
C TYR A 57 8.21 -13.65 -10.50
N LEU A 58 7.19 -12.79 -10.40
CA LEU A 58 5.79 -13.19 -10.24
C LEU A 58 5.22 -13.87 -11.49
N GLU A 59 5.69 -13.51 -12.68
CA GLU A 59 5.28 -14.18 -13.91
C GLU A 59 5.59 -15.70 -13.86
N LYS A 60 6.72 -16.07 -13.27
CA LYS A 60 7.10 -17.48 -13.06
C LYS A 60 6.29 -18.18 -11.97
N LYS A 61 5.49 -17.45 -11.20
CA LYS A 61 4.66 -18.00 -10.12
C LYS A 61 3.24 -18.34 -10.55
N HIS A 62 2.88 -18.05 -11.82
CA HIS A 62 1.55 -18.33 -12.38
C HIS A 62 0.42 -17.79 -11.53
N ILE A 63 0.51 -16.52 -11.14
CA ILE A 63 -0.57 -15.81 -10.45
C ILE A 63 -1.71 -15.51 -11.42
N ASN A 64 -2.95 -15.47 -10.92
CA ASN A 64 -4.12 -15.16 -11.73
C ASN A 64 -4.42 -13.66 -11.79
N LEU A 65 -4.00 -12.91 -10.78
CA LEU A 65 -4.08 -11.45 -10.73
C LEU A 65 -3.03 -10.90 -9.76
N LEU A 66 -2.69 -9.63 -9.93
CA LEU A 66 -1.76 -8.91 -9.07
C LEU A 66 -2.45 -7.69 -8.43
N ILE A 67 -2.21 -7.49 -7.14
CA ILE A 67 -2.58 -6.29 -6.41
C ILE A 67 -1.29 -5.57 -5.98
N VAL A 68 -1.13 -4.33 -6.42
CA VAL A 68 -0.05 -3.45 -6.01
C VAL A 68 -0.56 -2.62 -4.84
N ALA A 69 -0.25 -3.06 -3.62
CA ALA A 69 -0.68 -2.39 -2.40
C ALA A 69 0.09 -1.08 -2.17
N CYS A 70 1.38 -1.06 -2.47
CA CYS A 70 2.25 0.10 -2.28
C CYS A 70 1.86 1.29 -3.17
N ASN A 71 1.55 2.44 -2.55
CA ASN A 71 1.26 3.68 -3.30
C ASN A 71 2.44 4.14 -4.16
N THR A 72 3.66 4.06 -3.63
CA THR A 72 4.87 4.45 -4.37
C THR A 72 5.08 3.59 -5.61
N MET A 73 4.94 2.25 -5.50
CA MET A 73 5.00 1.37 -6.67
C MET A 73 3.89 1.68 -7.66
N SER A 74 2.68 1.91 -7.17
CA SER A 74 1.50 2.20 -7.99
C SER A 74 1.70 3.39 -8.93
N CYS A 75 2.51 4.37 -8.53
CA CYS A 75 2.83 5.55 -9.36
C CYS A 75 3.54 5.20 -10.68
N PHE A 76 4.17 4.03 -10.78
CA PHE A 76 4.96 3.63 -11.94
C PHE A 76 4.33 2.48 -12.74
N MET A 77 3.12 2.05 -12.37
CA MET A 77 2.50 0.85 -12.94
C MET A 77 1.82 1.07 -14.31
N ASP A 78 1.40 2.28 -14.64
CA ASP A 78 0.60 2.51 -15.87
C ASP A 78 1.29 2.01 -17.15
N LYS A 79 2.60 2.20 -17.25
CA LYS A 79 3.40 1.73 -18.38
C LYS A 79 3.70 0.23 -18.37
N LEU A 80 3.60 -0.40 -17.19
CA LEU A 80 3.98 -1.80 -16.99
C LEU A 80 2.77 -2.74 -17.06
N LYS A 81 1.56 -2.25 -16.74
CA LYS A 81 0.35 -3.10 -16.68
C LYS A 81 0.11 -3.90 -17.97
N SER A 82 0.35 -3.30 -19.14
CA SER A 82 0.11 -3.94 -20.43
C SER A 82 1.17 -4.96 -20.85
N LEU A 83 2.28 -5.07 -20.12
CA LEU A 83 3.40 -5.97 -20.45
C LEU A 83 3.21 -7.37 -19.84
N TYR A 84 2.27 -7.55 -18.94
CA TYR A 84 2.04 -8.80 -18.23
C TYR A 84 0.67 -9.39 -18.53
N SER A 85 0.55 -10.73 -18.54
CA SER A 85 -0.63 -11.47 -18.97
C SER A 85 -1.77 -11.49 -17.94
N TYR A 86 -1.49 -11.14 -16.68
CA TYR A 86 -2.48 -11.10 -15.60
C TYR A 86 -2.96 -9.69 -15.31
N PRO A 87 -4.23 -9.49 -14.91
CA PRO A 87 -4.73 -8.19 -14.54
C PRO A 87 -4.01 -7.64 -13.30
N ILE A 88 -3.71 -6.33 -13.33
CA ILE A 88 -3.01 -5.62 -12.27
C ILE A 88 -3.90 -4.50 -11.71
N TYR A 89 -4.19 -4.60 -10.42
CA TYR A 89 -4.96 -3.64 -9.64
C TYR A 89 -4.01 -2.82 -8.76
N THR A 90 -4.13 -1.50 -8.75
CA THR A 90 -3.26 -0.64 -7.92
C THR A 90 -4.09 0.15 -6.92
N ILE A 91 -3.60 0.27 -5.69
CA ILE A 91 -4.29 1.05 -4.66
C ILE A 91 -4.44 2.53 -5.06
N LEU A 92 -3.48 3.09 -5.81
CA LEU A 92 -3.52 4.46 -6.27
C LEU A 92 -4.72 4.73 -7.17
N ASP A 93 -5.05 3.82 -8.11
CA ASP A 93 -6.19 4.00 -9.02
C ASP A 93 -7.51 4.07 -8.25
N TYR A 94 -7.66 3.28 -7.19
CA TYR A 94 -8.86 3.29 -6.34
C TYR A 94 -8.93 4.51 -5.42
N ASN A 95 -7.79 4.96 -4.90
CA ASN A 95 -7.74 6.23 -4.17
C ASN A 95 -8.17 7.40 -5.08
N VAL A 96 -7.64 7.44 -6.30
CA VAL A 96 -8.00 8.47 -7.31
C VAL A 96 -9.47 8.37 -7.71
N LYS A 97 -9.99 7.14 -7.92
CA LYS A 97 -11.42 6.92 -8.21
C LYS A 97 -12.30 7.60 -7.16
N ILE A 98 -12.07 7.33 -5.87
CA ILE A 98 -12.87 7.94 -4.79
C ILE A 98 -12.68 9.46 -4.73
N LEU A 99 -11.45 9.94 -4.90
CA LEU A 99 -11.18 11.37 -4.91
C LEU A 99 -12.00 12.06 -6.01
N ASN A 100 -11.97 11.53 -7.23
CA ASN A 100 -12.71 12.08 -8.37
C ASN A 100 -14.24 11.96 -8.23
N GLU A 101 -14.75 10.90 -7.60
CA GLU A 101 -16.18 10.69 -7.41
C GLU A 101 -16.77 11.58 -6.29
N LYS A 102 -16.01 11.86 -5.22
CA LYS A 102 -16.57 12.43 -3.99
C LYS A 102 -16.01 13.78 -3.59
N TYR A 103 -14.88 14.21 -4.15
CA TYR A 103 -14.15 15.40 -3.65
C TYR A 103 -13.78 16.40 -4.75
N GLN A 104 -14.45 16.37 -5.91
CA GLN A 104 -14.28 17.41 -6.94
C GLN A 104 -14.63 18.78 -6.33
N TYR A 105 -13.79 19.75 -6.61
CA TYR A 105 -13.86 21.14 -6.11
C TYR A 105 -13.65 21.30 -4.60
N ASP A 106 -13.23 20.22 -3.92
CA ASP A 106 -12.87 20.24 -2.51
C ASP A 106 -11.35 20.34 -2.31
N LYS A 107 -10.94 20.69 -1.09
CA LYS A 107 -9.55 20.59 -0.64
C LYS A 107 -9.32 19.28 0.10
N VAL A 108 -8.26 18.58 -0.26
CA VAL A 108 -7.91 17.28 0.33
C VAL A 108 -6.43 17.25 0.73
N ALA A 109 -6.14 16.84 1.96
CA ALA A 109 -4.78 16.57 2.37
C ALA A 109 -4.38 15.13 1.98
N ILE A 110 -3.24 14.98 1.33
CA ILE A 110 -2.64 13.66 1.03
C ILE A 110 -1.33 13.54 1.79
N ILE A 111 -1.29 12.65 2.79
CA ILE A 111 -0.06 12.30 3.48
C ILE A 111 0.58 11.14 2.71
N ALA A 112 1.74 11.37 2.10
CA ALA A 112 2.41 10.39 1.26
C ALA A 112 3.93 10.44 1.40
N THR A 113 4.61 9.47 0.83
CA THR A 113 6.08 9.48 0.77
C THR A 113 6.58 10.49 -0.25
N SER A 114 7.82 10.95 -0.06
CA SER A 114 8.40 11.97 -0.94
C SER A 114 8.46 11.56 -2.43
N LEU A 115 8.69 10.27 -2.75
CA LEU A 115 8.68 9.81 -4.14
C LEU A 115 7.25 9.77 -4.70
N THR A 116 6.25 9.38 -3.91
CA THR A 116 4.83 9.44 -4.32
C THR A 116 4.44 10.89 -4.65
N ILE A 117 4.82 11.86 -3.81
CA ILE A 117 4.56 13.28 -4.05
C ILE A 117 5.26 13.75 -5.34
N ARG A 118 6.57 13.50 -5.47
CA ARG A 118 7.36 13.89 -6.65
C ARG A 118 6.93 13.19 -7.95
N SER A 119 6.22 12.08 -7.88
CA SER A 119 5.68 11.42 -9.06
C SER A 119 4.57 12.21 -9.73
N GLU A 120 3.93 13.13 -8.98
CA GLU A 120 2.78 13.94 -9.39
C GLU A 120 1.56 13.13 -9.88
N MET A 121 1.55 11.80 -9.66
CA MET A 121 0.50 10.92 -10.17
C MET A 121 -0.88 11.24 -9.61
N TYR A 122 -0.97 11.68 -8.35
CA TYR A 122 -2.24 12.16 -7.81
C TYR A 122 -2.72 13.43 -8.50
N LEU A 123 -1.83 14.39 -8.79
CA LEU A 123 -2.19 15.61 -9.55
C LEU A 123 -2.62 15.27 -10.97
N TYR A 124 -1.89 14.38 -11.62
CA TYR A 124 -2.16 13.99 -13.02
C TYR A 124 -3.49 13.24 -13.16
N LYS A 125 -3.86 12.39 -12.20
CA LYS A 125 -5.05 11.52 -12.30
C LYS A 125 -6.30 12.10 -11.65
N THR A 126 -6.20 13.12 -10.79
CA THR A 126 -7.37 13.75 -10.17
C THR A 126 -7.88 14.94 -10.98
N ASN A 127 -9.18 15.21 -10.86
CA ASN A 127 -9.87 16.26 -11.60
C ASN A 127 -10.41 17.32 -10.63
N ASN A 128 -9.97 18.58 -10.79
CA ASN A 128 -10.49 19.73 -10.05
C ASN A 128 -10.49 19.55 -8.50
N ILE A 129 -9.42 18.97 -7.97
CA ILE A 129 -9.21 18.80 -6.53
C ILE A 129 -8.02 19.66 -6.12
N ASP A 130 -8.19 20.48 -5.07
CA ASP A 130 -7.09 21.22 -4.46
C ASP A 130 -6.37 20.29 -3.47
N ILE A 131 -5.14 19.87 -3.81
CA ILE A 131 -4.40 18.89 -3.04
C ILE A 131 -3.31 19.55 -2.21
N GLN A 132 -3.40 19.41 -0.89
CA GLN A 132 -2.31 19.66 0.03
C GLN A 132 -1.50 18.39 0.22
N PHE A 133 -0.25 18.35 -0.27
CA PHE A 133 0.66 17.26 0.03
C PHE A 133 1.42 17.47 1.34
N ILE A 134 1.52 16.39 2.13
CA ILE A 134 2.28 16.33 3.37
C ILE A 134 3.23 15.15 3.30
N ASN A 135 4.54 15.40 3.49
CA ASN A 135 5.56 14.36 3.39
C ASN A 135 5.65 13.54 4.69
N GLY A 136 5.20 12.29 4.64
CA GLY A 136 5.25 11.34 5.75
C GLY A 136 6.36 10.29 5.62
N SER A 137 7.39 10.49 4.78
CA SER A 137 8.43 9.47 4.55
C SER A 137 9.12 9.01 5.84
N TYR A 138 9.28 9.90 6.82
CA TYR A 138 9.88 9.56 8.10
C TYR A 138 9.01 8.60 8.90
N LEU A 139 7.70 8.79 8.89
CA LEU A 139 6.75 7.85 9.53
C LEU A 139 6.87 6.43 8.92
N THR A 140 7.02 6.32 7.60
CA THR A 140 7.22 5.01 6.95
C THR A 140 8.45 4.29 7.50
N LYS A 141 9.57 5.03 7.69
CA LYS A 141 10.80 4.49 8.27
C LYS A 141 10.58 4.01 9.70
N LEU A 142 9.95 4.82 10.54
CA LEU A 142 9.68 4.48 11.95
C LEU A 142 8.80 3.23 12.08
N ILE A 143 7.82 3.05 11.20
CA ILE A 143 6.96 1.87 11.19
C ILE A 143 7.76 0.61 10.79
N GLU A 144 8.66 0.70 9.83
CA GLU A 144 9.55 -0.42 9.46
C GLU A 144 10.56 -0.76 10.55
N GLU A 145 10.95 0.21 11.38
CA GLU A 145 11.85 0.05 12.53
C GLU A 145 11.12 -0.32 13.83
N ASP A 146 9.77 -0.37 13.81
CA ASP A 146 8.89 -0.65 14.98
C ASP A 146 9.09 0.29 16.17
N ASP A 147 9.43 1.57 15.90
CA ASP A 147 9.63 2.59 16.96
C ASP A 147 8.31 3.24 17.36
N GLU A 148 7.54 2.53 18.17
CA GLU A 148 6.21 2.97 18.66
C GLU A 148 6.25 4.36 19.34
N THR A 149 7.36 4.69 20.01
CA THR A 149 7.49 5.97 20.73
C THR A 149 7.56 7.15 19.77
N LEU A 150 8.29 7.01 18.68
CA LEU A 150 8.45 8.05 17.66
C LEU A 150 7.29 8.05 16.66
N ILE A 151 6.65 6.91 16.38
CA ILE A 151 5.49 6.82 15.50
C ILE A 151 4.37 7.76 15.96
N ASP A 152 4.00 7.73 17.25
CA ASP A 152 2.92 8.57 17.75
C ASP A 152 3.25 10.07 17.70
N LYS A 153 4.51 10.42 17.99
CA LYS A 153 5.00 11.81 17.87
C LYS A 153 4.95 12.30 16.41
N GLU A 154 5.38 11.44 15.46
CA GLU A 154 5.40 11.81 14.05
C GLU A 154 3.97 11.95 13.50
N ILE A 155 3.03 11.07 13.88
CA ILE A 155 1.62 11.21 13.51
C ILE A 155 1.07 12.57 13.98
N ASN A 156 1.37 12.98 15.21
CA ASN A 156 0.98 14.31 15.72
C ASN A 156 1.60 15.45 14.89
N SER A 157 2.87 15.31 14.49
CA SER A 157 3.56 16.30 13.65
C SER A 157 2.90 16.44 12.28
N LEU A 158 2.55 15.32 11.64
CA LEU A 158 1.88 15.30 10.33
C LEU A 158 0.48 15.92 10.40
N ILE A 159 -0.31 15.59 11.44
CA ILE A 159 -1.66 16.13 11.61
C ILE A 159 -1.65 17.65 11.79
N LYS A 160 -0.68 18.20 12.51
CA LYS A 160 -0.56 19.66 12.70
C LYS A 160 -0.29 20.42 11.41
N GLN A 161 0.22 19.77 10.37
CA GLN A 161 0.45 20.37 9.05
C GLN A 161 -0.81 20.42 8.18
N ILE A 162 -1.88 19.70 8.55
CA ILE A 162 -3.11 19.65 7.79
C ILE A 162 -3.87 20.99 7.93
N ASN A 163 -4.10 21.65 6.81
CA ASN A 163 -4.89 22.89 6.80
C ASN A 163 -6.32 22.61 7.26
N LYS A 164 -6.90 23.56 8.01
CA LYS A 164 -8.25 23.41 8.60
C LYS A 164 -9.35 23.29 7.53
N ASP A 165 -9.15 23.89 6.37
CA ASP A 165 -10.09 23.91 5.24
C ASP A 165 -10.05 22.62 4.40
N ASN A 166 -9.10 21.70 4.62
CA ASN A 166 -9.17 20.38 3.99
C ASN A 166 -10.43 19.63 4.46
N LYS A 167 -11.23 19.17 3.51
CA LYS A 167 -12.45 18.40 3.76
C LYS A 167 -12.17 16.96 4.16
N ALA A 168 -11.13 16.38 3.57
CA ALA A 168 -10.75 14.98 3.79
C ALA A 168 -9.24 14.80 3.85
N ILE A 169 -8.82 13.64 4.37
CA ILE A 169 -7.44 13.20 4.46
C ILE A 169 -7.32 11.86 3.76
N LEU A 170 -6.36 11.74 2.83
CA LEU A 170 -5.95 10.46 2.25
C LEU A 170 -4.62 10.03 2.86
N LEU A 171 -4.57 8.82 3.41
CA LEU A 171 -3.33 8.17 3.81
C LEU A 171 -2.70 7.49 2.57
N GLY A 172 -1.90 8.27 1.83
CA GLY A 172 -1.28 7.89 0.56
C GLY A 172 -0.03 7.01 0.71
N CYS A 173 0.05 6.22 1.77
CA CYS A 173 1.05 5.18 2.01
C CYS A 173 0.41 4.04 2.79
N THR A 174 0.67 2.81 2.40
CA THR A 174 0.13 1.59 3.03
C THR A 174 0.51 1.46 4.51
N HIS A 175 1.72 1.87 4.87
CA HIS A 175 2.19 1.84 6.26
C HIS A 175 1.30 2.65 7.20
N TYR A 176 0.77 3.79 6.75
CA TYR A 176 -0.10 4.62 7.58
C TYR A 176 -1.45 3.96 7.87
N GLY A 177 -1.87 3.02 7.01
CA GLY A 177 -3.07 2.20 7.22
C GLY A 177 -2.99 1.35 8.50
N LEU A 178 -1.79 0.83 8.83
CA LEU A 178 -1.54 0.07 10.07
C LEU A 178 -1.80 0.90 11.33
N TYR A 179 -1.63 2.23 11.25
CA TYR A 179 -1.84 3.19 12.34
C TYR A 179 -3.04 4.13 12.10
N LYS A 180 -3.98 3.72 11.22
CA LYS A 180 -5.14 4.54 10.88
C LYS A 180 -5.94 5.00 12.10
N ASN A 181 -6.11 4.15 13.09
CA ASN A 181 -6.84 4.50 14.32
C ASN A 181 -6.14 5.60 15.12
N ASN A 182 -4.79 5.64 15.10
CA ASN A 182 -4.02 6.71 15.74
C ASN A 182 -4.26 8.06 15.03
N PHE A 183 -4.35 8.08 13.70
CA PHE A 183 -4.72 9.28 12.96
C PHE A 183 -6.15 9.73 13.27
N ILE A 184 -7.11 8.80 13.24
CA ILE A 184 -8.53 9.11 13.50
C ILE A 184 -8.72 9.66 14.91
N SER A 185 -8.10 9.07 15.94
CA SER A 185 -8.23 9.52 17.33
C SER A 185 -7.71 10.95 17.57
N LYS A 186 -6.78 11.41 16.73
CA LYS A 186 -6.17 12.74 16.82
C LYS A 186 -6.81 13.77 15.87
N CYS A 187 -7.58 13.31 14.88
CA CYS A 187 -8.20 14.14 13.86
C CYS A 187 -9.63 13.67 13.54
N TYR A 188 -10.42 13.39 14.58
CA TYR A 188 -11.77 12.81 14.49
C TYR A 188 -12.79 13.65 13.71
N SER A 189 -12.56 14.96 13.55
CA SER A 189 -13.43 15.85 12.78
C SER A 189 -13.25 15.75 11.25
N LYS A 190 -12.27 14.97 10.78
CA LYS A 190 -11.97 14.85 9.35
C LYS A 190 -12.37 13.48 8.81
N ILE A 191 -12.73 13.47 7.53
CA ILE A 191 -13.04 12.24 6.80
C ILE A 191 -11.73 11.64 6.27
N PHE A 192 -11.52 10.35 6.55
CA PHE A 192 -10.39 9.60 5.98
C PHE A 192 -10.82 8.86 4.73
N VAL A 193 -10.19 9.20 3.61
CA VAL A 193 -10.40 8.51 2.32
C VAL A 193 -9.66 7.18 2.30
N GLU A 194 -10.31 6.14 1.81
CA GLU A 194 -9.75 4.80 1.76
C GLU A 194 -10.20 4.06 0.48
N GLY A 195 -9.28 3.91 -0.49
CA GLY A 195 -9.55 3.19 -1.73
C GLY A 195 -9.50 1.67 -1.60
N SER A 196 -8.99 1.14 -0.49
CA SER A 196 -8.88 -0.32 -0.28
C SER A 196 -10.24 -1.02 -0.28
N LYS A 197 -11.28 -0.35 0.21
CA LYS A 197 -12.63 -0.93 0.25
C LYS A 197 -13.18 -1.15 -1.16
N GLU A 198 -13.13 -0.14 -2.00
CA GLU A 198 -13.57 -0.22 -3.40
C GLU A 198 -12.72 -1.20 -4.19
N LEU A 199 -11.38 -1.18 -4.01
CA LEU A 199 -10.49 -2.16 -4.61
C LEU A 199 -10.94 -3.57 -4.29
N ILE A 200 -11.17 -3.89 -3.00
CA ILE A 200 -11.57 -5.22 -2.57
C ILE A 200 -12.92 -5.65 -3.18
N TYR A 201 -13.86 -4.72 -3.34
CA TYR A 201 -15.17 -5.02 -3.95
C TYR A 201 -15.08 -5.26 -5.46
N ASP A 202 -14.19 -4.58 -6.16
CA ASP A 202 -14.02 -4.70 -7.62
C ASP A 202 -13.17 -5.93 -8.01
N LEU A 203 -12.50 -6.60 -7.04
CA LEU A 203 -11.71 -7.80 -7.34
C LEU A 203 -12.61 -8.92 -7.87
N PRO A 204 -12.25 -9.59 -8.99
CA PRO A 204 -13.03 -10.70 -9.57
C PRO A 204 -12.81 -11.99 -8.78
N LEU A 205 -12.84 -11.90 -7.45
CA LEU A 205 -12.59 -13.02 -6.55
C LEU A 205 -13.91 -13.68 -6.14
N LYS A 206 -13.83 -15.00 -6.01
CA LYS A 206 -14.92 -15.82 -5.46
C LYS A 206 -14.39 -16.62 -4.28
N ASN A 207 -15.27 -16.99 -3.38
CA ASN A 207 -14.95 -17.95 -2.34
C ASN A 207 -15.10 -19.36 -2.91
N PHE A 208 -14.07 -20.17 -2.77
CA PHE A 208 -14.04 -21.58 -3.15
C PHE A 208 -14.09 -22.46 -1.89
N GLU A 209 -14.42 -23.73 -2.04
CA GLU A 209 -14.43 -24.70 -0.92
C GLU A 209 -13.03 -25.22 -0.55
N SER A 210 -11.98 -24.42 -0.76
CA SER A 210 -10.60 -24.78 -0.46
C SER A 210 -10.09 -24.04 0.79
N LYS A 211 -9.13 -24.64 1.50
CA LYS A 211 -8.42 -23.92 2.58
C LYS A 211 -7.52 -22.85 1.95
N HIS A 212 -7.50 -21.66 2.55
CA HIS A 212 -6.57 -20.62 2.12
C HIS A 212 -5.13 -21.08 2.33
N LYS A 213 -4.27 -20.67 1.41
CA LYS A 213 -2.82 -20.81 1.55
C LYS A 213 -2.21 -19.41 1.48
N LEU A 214 -1.41 -19.05 2.45
CA LEU A 214 -0.69 -17.78 2.48
C LEU A 214 0.82 -18.03 2.49
N GLU A 215 1.46 -17.53 1.46
CA GLU A 215 2.92 -17.54 1.31
C GLU A 215 3.43 -16.11 1.32
N ILE A 216 4.45 -15.84 2.15
CA ILE A 216 5.13 -14.55 2.21
C ILE A 216 6.54 -14.69 1.68
N TYR A 217 6.87 -13.88 0.71
CA TYR A 217 8.14 -13.83 0.03
C TYR A 217 8.91 -12.59 0.48
N LEU A 218 10.09 -12.80 1.07
CA LEU A 218 10.98 -11.75 1.55
C LEU A 218 12.25 -11.72 0.70
N THR A 219 12.69 -10.52 0.32
CA THR A 219 13.97 -10.34 -0.40
C THR A 219 15.18 -10.34 0.55
N LYS A 220 14.94 -10.23 1.86
CA LYS A 220 15.95 -10.38 2.90
C LYS A 220 15.37 -11.13 4.09
N TYR A 221 15.95 -12.29 4.42
CA TYR A 221 15.56 -13.02 5.62
C TYR A 221 16.01 -12.27 6.87
N ASN A 222 15.06 -12.02 7.79
CA ASN A 222 15.30 -11.36 9.06
C ASN A 222 14.24 -11.83 10.08
N LYS A 223 14.69 -12.34 11.24
CA LYS A 223 13.79 -12.86 12.29
C LYS A 223 12.94 -11.76 12.93
N GLU A 224 13.55 -10.60 13.17
CA GLU A 224 12.86 -9.43 13.72
C GLU A 224 11.76 -8.98 12.75
N TYR A 225 12.06 -8.95 11.46
CA TYR A 225 11.09 -8.58 10.42
C TYR A 225 9.92 -9.58 10.34
N ILE A 226 10.19 -10.88 10.51
CA ILE A 226 9.13 -11.90 10.60
C ILE A 226 8.26 -11.68 11.85
N SER A 227 8.83 -11.26 12.97
CA SER A 227 8.07 -10.90 14.17
C SER A 227 7.20 -9.69 13.94
N LEU A 228 7.70 -8.69 13.22
CA LEU A 228 6.94 -7.52 12.82
C LEU A 228 5.76 -7.87 11.89
N ILE A 229 5.97 -8.77 10.93
CA ILE A 229 4.89 -9.30 10.09
C ILE A 229 3.82 -9.97 10.96
N LYS A 230 4.21 -10.83 11.92
CA LYS A 230 3.27 -11.51 12.82
C LYS A 230 2.47 -10.56 13.71
N LYS A 231 3.04 -9.40 14.06
CA LYS A 231 2.34 -8.34 14.81
C LYS A 231 1.15 -7.76 14.02
N HIS A 232 1.26 -7.68 12.69
CA HIS A 232 0.29 -7.03 11.82
C HIS A 232 -0.55 -8.00 10.96
N LEU A 233 -0.26 -9.30 10.99
CA LEU A 233 -0.95 -10.29 10.16
C LEU A 233 -1.66 -11.35 11.02
N ASN A 234 -2.97 -11.50 10.81
CA ASN A 234 -3.84 -12.35 11.63
C ASN A 234 -3.95 -13.80 11.13
N TYR A 235 -3.08 -14.22 10.21
CA TYR A 235 -3.15 -15.53 9.55
C TYR A 235 -1.85 -16.29 9.66
N ASN A 236 -1.93 -17.61 9.65
CA ASN A 236 -0.76 -18.47 9.50
C ASN A 236 -0.21 -18.37 8.07
N PHE A 237 1.10 -18.37 7.93
CA PHE A 237 1.78 -18.21 6.65
C PHE A 237 3.07 -19.02 6.56
N ILE A 238 3.50 -19.26 5.33
CA ILE A 238 4.79 -19.89 5.02
C ILE A 238 5.74 -18.79 4.52
N ILE A 239 6.97 -18.76 5.03
CA ILE A 239 8.01 -17.81 4.61
C ILE A 239 8.89 -18.41 3.54
N HIS A 240 9.15 -17.62 2.51
CA HIS A 240 10.15 -17.88 1.48
C HIS A 240 11.16 -16.72 1.44
N ASN A 241 12.45 -17.04 1.49
CA ASN A 241 13.49 -16.06 1.20
C ASN A 241 13.87 -16.14 -0.27
N ILE A 242 13.89 -15.00 -0.97
CA ILE A 242 14.11 -14.93 -2.41
C ILE A 242 15.17 -13.89 -2.77
N THR A 243 15.77 -14.10 -3.94
CA THR A 243 16.62 -13.10 -4.61
C THR A 243 15.93 -12.66 -5.89
N LEU A 244 15.85 -11.33 -6.12
CA LEU A 244 15.22 -10.69 -7.27
C LEU A 244 16.27 -10.14 -8.25
#